data_5bcb6facc1f455afedc1044c865f87d9
#
_entry.id   5bcb6facc1f455afedc1044c865f87d9
#
_cell.length_a   1.000
_cell.length_b   1.000
_cell.length_c   1.000
_cell.angle_alpha   90.00
_cell.angle_beta   90.00
_cell.angle_gamma   90.00
#
_symmetry.space_group_name_H-M   'P 1'
#
loop_
_entity.id
_entity.type
_entity.pdbx_description
1 polymer ?
#
loop_
_entity_poly.entity_id
_entity_poly.type
_entity_poly.pdbx_seq_one_letter_code
_entity_poly.pdbx_strand_id
1 'polypeptide(L)'
;MAGHVPRQSYGRKSRVWQVVGRTLTYAVLLLWAFICLFPIYWTFTTSLKDQVAVLQGPTYIPFVDFEPSFIGWTDILGTPDQRDILFRNARNSLIVALGASTLAVVLGSMAGYGLTRFNYRFLIWRNRDISFWFLSQLILPPAAVVMPLLIFYRELRLLDTHLGLILLYTVINLPIVIWIMRDQFNSIPIELEQAALVDGATLFGAFLKIVVPVAGPGMVAAFILSVILAWNEYFFATVLTSINAVTMPILIATQVSSQGIKWWAMAAVATASIAPLVIIGVFLERYIVRGLTAGAVK
;
A
#
# COMPACT_ATOMS: atom_id res chain seq x y z
N MET A 1 -33.98 51.88 -24.22
CA MET A 1 -33.19 51.96 -22.97
C MET A 1 -32.38 50.70 -22.83
N ALA A 2 -31.10 50.75 -23.20
CA ALA A 2 -30.20 49.60 -23.13
C ALA A 2 -29.48 49.64 -21.77
N GLY A 3 -29.75 48.63 -20.93
CA GLY A 3 -29.20 48.53 -19.62
C GLY A 3 -27.69 48.15 -19.67
N HIS A 4 -26.88 49.02 -19.12
CA HIS A 4 -25.42 48.86 -19.00
C HIS A 4 -25.13 47.88 -17.85
N VAL A 5 -24.72 46.63 -18.18
CA VAL A 5 -24.24 45.65 -17.21
C VAL A 5 -22.80 46.03 -16.86
N PRO A 6 -22.46 46.33 -15.61
CA PRO A 6 -21.11 46.64 -15.25
C PRO A 6 -20.24 45.39 -15.33
N ARG A 7 -19.21 45.39 -16.17
CA ARG A 7 -18.14 44.39 -16.18
C ARG A 7 -17.39 44.46 -14.84
N GLN A 8 -17.61 43.48 -13.99
CA GLN A 8 -16.75 43.29 -12.80
C GLN A 8 -15.32 43.07 -13.29
N SER A 9 -14.45 44.06 -13.07
CA SER A 9 -13.02 43.94 -13.23
C SER A 9 -12.51 43.03 -12.11
N TYR A 10 -12.28 41.77 -12.41
CA TYR A 10 -11.48 40.91 -11.54
C TYR A 10 -10.10 41.55 -11.39
N GLY A 11 -9.86 42.13 -10.21
CA GLY A 11 -8.61 42.82 -9.89
C GLY A 11 -7.43 41.89 -10.16
N ARG A 12 -6.58 42.37 -11.08
CA ARG A 12 -5.30 41.72 -11.46
C ARG A 12 -4.46 41.62 -10.20
N LYS A 13 -4.46 40.48 -9.50
CA LYS A 13 -3.57 40.24 -8.35
C LYS A 13 -2.19 40.67 -8.76
N SER A 14 -1.57 41.58 -8.02
CA SER A 14 -0.27 42.14 -8.40
C SER A 14 0.73 41.01 -8.59
N ARG A 15 1.62 41.15 -9.56
CA ARG A 15 2.65 40.14 -9.89
C ARG A 15 3.40 39.66 -8.65
N VAL A 16 3.56 40.57 -7.70
CA VAL A 16 4.21 40.34 -6.39
C VAL A 16 3.43 39.30 -5.57
N TRP A 17 2.12 39.41 -5.43
CA TRP A 17 1.31 38.45 -4.68
C TRP A 17 1.30 37.08 -5.32
N GLN A 18 1.40 37.00 -6.65
CA GLN A 18 1.53 35.71 -7.34
C GLN A 18 2.90 35.07 -7.09
N VAL A 19 3.97 35.85 -7.08
CA VAL A 19 5.32 35.35 -6.76
C VAL A 19 5.37 34.89 -5.31
N VAL A 20 4.92 35.71 -4.36
CA VAL A 20 4.88 35.38 -2.94
C VAL A 20 4.07 34.09 -2.71
N GLY A 21 2.89 33.99 -3.31
CA GLY A 21 2.05 32.78 -3.20
C GLY A 21 2.76 31.53 -3.73
N ARG A 22 3.41 31.61 -4.91
CA ARG A 22 4.20 30.49 -5.46
C ARG A 22 5.38 30.12 -4.56
N THR A 23 6.15 31.09 -4.10
CA THR A 23 7.29 30.86 -3.20
C THR A 23 6.85 30.15 -1.92
N LEU A 24 5.77 30.63 -1.31
CA LEU A 24 5.21 29.98 -0.10
C LEU A 24 4.75 28.54 -0.39
N THR A 25 4.07 28.32 -1.51
CA THR A 25 3.63 26.98 -1.92
C THR A 25 4.83 26.04 -2.08
N TYR A 26 5.87 26.46 -2.81
CA TYR A 26 7.06 25.63 -2.99
C TYR A 26 7.82 25.43 -1.67
N ALA A 27 7.91 26.44 -0.80
CA ALA A 27 8.54 26.30 0.51
C ALA A 27 7.82 25.25 1.36
N VAL A 28 6.49 25.27 1.40
CA VAL A 28 5.69 24.27 2.13
C VAL A 28 5.87 22.86 1.51
N LEU A 29 5.85 22.76 0.18
CA LEU A 29 6.05 21.48 -0.51
C LEU A 29 7.45 20.90 -0.26
N LEU A 30 8.48 21.73 -0.30
CA LEU A 30 9.88 21.31 -0.03
C LEU A 30 10.05 20.90 1.44
N LEU A 31 9.47 21.64 2.37
CA LEU A 31 9.48 21.27 3.79
C LEU A 31 8.79 19.91 3.99
N TRP A 32 7.64 19.71 3.37
CA TRP A 32 6.90 18.45 3.47
C TRP A 32 7.66 17.28 2.83
N ALA A 33 8.24 17.52 1.65
CA ALA A 33 9.10 16.54 1.00
C ALA A 33 10.31 16.16 1.88
N PHE A 34 10.95 17.14 2.52
CA PHE A 34 12.04 16.90 3.46
C PHE A 34 11.59 16.02 4.64
N ILE A 35 10.46 16.36 5.28
CA ILE A 35 9.91 15.57 6.40
C ILE A 35 9.62 14.12 5.99
N CYS A 36 9.09 13.89 4.78
CA CYS A 36 8.79 12.56 4.28
C CYS A 36 10.05 11.77 3.87
N LEU A 37 11.04 12.43 3.27
CA LEU A 37 12.24 11.77 2.76
C LEU A 37 13.33 11.59 3.82
N PHE A 38 13.33 12.41 4.87
CA PHE A 38 14.36 12.35 5.90
C PHE A 38 14.45 11.00 6.62
N PRO A 39 13.35 10.32 7.03
CA PRO A 39 13.45 8.98 7.63
C PRO A 39 14.04 7.94 6.68
N ILE A 40 13.75 8.02 5.38
CA ILE A 40 14.29 7.12 4.36
C ILE A 40 15.79 7.38 4.21
N TYR A 41 16.19 8.65 4.09
CA TYR A 41 17.58 9.06 4.07
C TYR A 41 18.33 8.60 5.32
N TRP A 42 17.76 8.79 6.51
CA TRP A 42 18.33 8.35 7.77
C TRP A 42 18.55 6.83 7.82
N THR A 43 17.54 6.05 7.40
CA THR A 43 17.65 4.57 7.32
C THR A 43 18.77 4.17 6.37
N PHE A 44 18.80 4.78 5.18
CA PHE A 44 19.86 4.50 4.21
C PHE A 44 21.25 4.86 4.74
N THR A 45 21.44 6.06 5.31
CA THR A 45 22.74 6.44 5.88
C THR A 45 23.13 5.60 7.08
N THR A 46 22.17 5.15 7.90
CA THR A 46 22.44 4.25 9.02
C THR A 46 22.91 2.87 8.54
N SER A 47 22.47 2.42 7.37
CA SER A 47 22.97 1.17 6.75
C SER A 47 24.45 1.24 6.34
N LEU A 48 24.99 2.45 6.25
CA LEU A 48 26.40 2.72 5.93
C LEU A 48 27.25 3.07 7.15
N LYS A 49 26.76 2.86 8.37
CA LYS A 49 27.47 3.12 9.61
C LYS A 49 27.97 1.80 10.23
N ASP A 50 29.07 1.89 10.95
CA ASP A 50 29.50 0.84 11.85
C ASP A 50 28.88 1.00 13.25
N GLN A 51 29.18 0.08 14.15
CA GLN A 51 28.67 0.10 15.51
C GLN A 51 29.05 1.38 16.27
N VAL A 52 30.27 1.87 16.07
CA VAL A 52 30.78 3.05 16.78
C VAL A 52 30.06 4.31 16.31
N ALA A 53 29.96 4.51 15.00
CA ALA A 53 29.26 5.65 14.42
C ALA A 53 27.76 5.70 14.77
N VAL A 54 27.12 4.54 14.93
CA VAL A 54 25.71 4.47 15.37
C VAL A 54 25.54 4.86 16.84
N LEU A 55 26.50 4.49 17.71
CA LEU A 55 26.39 4.71 19.15
C LEU A 55 26.94 6.05 19.62
N GLN A 56 27.81 6.70 18.84
CA GLN A 56 28.44 7.98 19.20
C GLN A 56 27.51 9.20 19.12
N GLY A 57 26.29 9.04 18.59
CA GLY A 57 25.29 10.12 18.52
C GLY A 57 24.76 10.38 17.09
N PRO A 58 24.00 11.45 16.93
CA PRO A 58 23.36 11.76 15.65
C PRO A 58 24.41 12.25 14.64
N THR A 59 24.74 11.42 13.67
CA THR A 59 25.61 11.71 12.53
C THR A 59 24.76 11.63 11.26
N TYR A 60 24.83 12.66 10.41
CA TYR A 60 23.89 12.83 9.29
C TYR A 60 24.55 12.68 7.93
N ILE A 61 25.75 13.23 7.76
CA ILE A 61 26.38 13.41 6.45
C ILE A 61 27.53 12.42 6.30
N PRO A 62 27.47 11.45 5.37
CA PRO A 62 28.58 10.57 5.05
C PRO A 62 29.82 11.36 4.66
N PHE A 63 31.00 10.86 5.01
CA PHE A 63 32.33 11.47 4.81
C PHE A 63 32.60 12.77 5.58
N VAL A 64 31.61 13.33 6.30
CA VAL A 64 31.76 14.53 7.14
C VAL A 64 31.62 14.17 8.61
N ASP A 65 30.52 13.50 8.95
CA ASP A 65 30.19 13.13 10.33
C ASP A 65 30.67 11.72 10.68
N PHE A 66 30.81 10.85 9.67
CA PHE A 66 31.26 9.47 9.80
C PHE A 66 31.85 8.94 8.49
N GLU A 67 32.77 8.00 8.57
CA GLU A 67 33.26 7.27 7.40
C GLU A 67 32.29 6.15 7.03
N PRO A 68 31.81 6.08 5.76
CA PRO A 68 30.90 5.03 5.33
C PRO A 68 31.52 3.65 5.46
N SER A 69 30.79 2.77 6.14
CA SER A 69 31.12 1.36 6.33
C SER A 69 30.05 0.47 5.71
N PHE A 70 30.46 -0.62 5.07
CA PHE A 70 29.54 -1.62 4.50
C PHE A 70 29.30 -2.80 5.44
N ILE A 71 29.62 -2.69 6.72
CA ILE A 71 29.49 -3.79 7.68
C ILE A 71 28.04 -4.31 7.78
N GLY A 72 27.05 -3.39 7.73
CA GLY A 72 25.64 -3.79 7.72
C GLY A 72 25.25 -4.61 6.48
N TRP A 73 25.83 -4.28 5.34
CA TRP A 73 25.61 -5.01 4.09
C TRP A 73 26.38 -6.33 4.07
N THR A 74 27.57 -6.38 4.65
CA THR A 74 28.32 -7.63 4.80
C THR A 74 27.66 -8.58 5.80
N ASP A 75 26.98 -8.06 6.82
CA ASP A 75 26.19 -8.86 7.77
C ASP A 75 24.97 -9.55 7.13
N ILE A 76 24.47 -9.04 6.00
CA ILE A 76 23.29 -9.60 5.33
C ILE A 76 23.59 -10.24 3.97
N LEU A 77 24.75 -9.96 3.38
CA LEU A 77 25.16 -10.45 2.05
C LEU A 77 26.53 -11.15 2.06
N GLY A 78 27.26 -11.15 3.15
CA GLY A 78 28.66 -11.59 3.21
C GLY A 78 28.83 -13.09 2.99
N THR A 79 27.90 -13.90 3.49
CA THR A 79 27.96 -15.37 3.32
C THR A 79 26.85 -15.84 2.35
N PRO A 80 27.02 -17.00 1.70
CA PRO A 80 25.97 -17.60 0.87
C PRO A 80 24.65 -17.78 1.63
N ASP A 81 24.68 -18.25 2.86
CA ASP A 81 23.52 -18.51 3.69
C ASP A 81 22.74 -17.21 4.00
N GLN A 82 23.46 -16.12 4.33
CA GLN A 82 22.84 -14.82 4.59
C GLN A 82 22.16 -14.26 3.35
N ARG A 83 22.79 -14.38 2.17
CA ARG A 83 22.18 -14.00 0.87
C ARG A 83 20.93 -14.80 0.60
N ASP A 84 20.99 -16.13 0.79
CA ASP A 84 19.84 -17.01 0.56
C ASP A 84 18.67 -16.65 1.50
N ILE A 85 18.94 -16.33 2.76
CA ILE A 85 17.92 -15.85 3.70
C ILE A 85 17.29 -14.55 3.21
N LEU A 86 18.09 -13.53 2.85
CA LEU A 86 17.59 -12.24 2.37
C LEU A 86 16.72 -12.39 1.12
N PHE A 87 17.25 -13.08 0.09
CA PHE A 87 16.52 -13.26 -1.16
C PHE A 87 15.28 -14.14 -1.02
N ARG A 88 15.33 -15.19 -0.19
CA ARG A 88 14.18 -16.02 0.12
C ARG A 88 13.06 -15.21 0.77
N ASN A 89 13.37 -14.40 1.78
CA ASN A 89 12.37 -13.59 2.49
C ASN A 89 11.82 -12.46 1.59
N ALA A 90 12.67 -11.85 0.75
CA ALA A 90 12.22 -10.88 -0.24
C ALA A 90 11.28 -11.52 -1.27
N ARG A 91 11.61 -12.70 -1.79
CA ARG A 91 10.76 -13.48 -2.69
C ARG A 91 9.44 -13.87 -2.01
N ASN A 92 9.49 -14.32 -0.76
CA ASN A 92 8.30 -14.67 0.01
C ASN A 92 7.36 -13.47 0.16
N SER A 93 7.90 -12.31 0.58
CA SER A 93 7.12 -11.07 0.67
C SER A 93 6.50 -10.69 -0.67
N LEU A 94 7.25 -10.82 -1.77
CA LEU A 94 6.75 -10.49 -3.11
C LEU A 94 5.61 -11.43 -3.53
N ILE A 95 5.78 -12.74 -3.36
CA ILE A 95 4.76 -13.75 -3.70
C ILE A 95 3.48 -13.49 -2.88
N VAL A 96 3.64 -13.30 -1.57
CA VAL A 96 2.49 -13.11 -0.66
C VAL A 96 1.79 -11.79 -0.96
N ALA A 97 2.54 -10.68 -1.07
CA ALA A 97 1.95 -9.37 -1.31
C ALA A 97 1.23 -9.30 -2.68
N LEU A 98 1.86 -9.76 -3.76
CA LEU A 98 1.24 -9.76 -5.09
C LEU A 98 0.07 -10.73 -5.16
N GLY A 99 0.20 -11.94 -4.61
CA GLY A 99 -0.86 -12.94 -4.59
C GLY A 99 -2.09 -12.46 -3.82
N ALA A 100 -1.90 -11.98 -2.60
CA ALA A 100 -2.98 -11.47 -1.76
C ALA A 100 -3.67 -10.25 -2.38
N SER A 101 -2.88 -9.29 -2.91
CA SER A 101 -3.44 -8.08 -3.52
C SER A 101 -4.20 -8.38 -4.81
N THR A 102 -3.72 -9.30 -5.64
CA THR A 102 -4.44 -9.75 -6.84
C THR A 102 -5.79 -10.36 -6.48
N LEU A 103 -5.80 -11.29 -5.53
CA LEU A 103 -7.05 -11.91 -5.07
C LEU A 103 -7.99 -10.89 -4.41
N ALA A 104 -7.46 -9.99 -3.58
CA ALA A 104 -8.25 -8.95 -2.93
C ALA A 104 -8.89 -8.00 -3.95
N VAL A 105 -8.15 -7.59 -5.00
CA VAL A 105 -8.70 -6.71 -6.04
C VAL A 105 -9.73 -7.44 -6.90
N VAL A 106 -9.49 -8.68 -7.28
CA VAL A 106 -10.46 -9.48 -8.04
C VAL A 106 -11.75 -9.66 -7.25
N LEU A 107 -11.67 -10.21 -6.04
CA LEU A 107 -12.84 -10.46 -5.20
C LEU A 107 -13.51 -9.17 -4.73
N GLY A 108 -12.72 -8.19 -4.34
CA GLY A 108 -13.19 -6.88 -3.90
C GLY A 108 -13.87 -6.08 -5.02
N SER A 109 -13.38 -6.19 -6.27
CA SER A 109 -14.04 -5.60 -7.44
C SER A 109 -15.39 -6.26 -7.71
N MET A 110 -15.47 -7.60 -7.67
CA MET A 110 -16.73 -8.31 -7.85
C MET A 110 -17.74 -7.94 -6.76
N ALA A 111 -17.32 -7.90 -5.49
CA ALA A 111 -18.17 -7.51 -4.37
C ALA A 111 -18.58 -6.02 -4.46
N GLY A 112 -17.65 -5.11 -4.75
CA GLY A 112 -17.89 -3.69 -4.93
C GLY A 112 -18.85 -3.40 -6.08
N TYR A 113 -18.69 -4.07 -7.22
CA TYR A 113 -19.62 -4.00 -8.34
C TYR A 113 -21.01 -4.48 -7.94
N GLY A 114 -21.10 -5.66 -7.30
CA GLY A 114 -22.36 -6.19 -6.82
C GLY A 114 -23.09 -5.22 -5.89
N LEU A 115 -22.38 -4.65 -4.91
CA LEU A 115 -22.94 -3.69 -3.96
C LEU A 115 -23.36 -2.35 -4.59
N THR A 116 -22.82 -2.02 -5.77
CA THR A 116 -23.14 -0.77 -6.50
C THR A 116 -24.31 -0.93 -7.44
N ARG A 117 -24.38 -2.06 -8.17
CA ARG A 117 -25.35 -2.28 -9.26
C ARG A 117 -26.59 -3.04 -8.83
N PHE A 118 -26.54 -3.84 -7.76
CA PHE A 118 -27.67 -4.62 -7.31
C PHE A 118 -28.18 -4.16 -5.96
N ASN A 119 -29.48 -4.25 -5.75
CA ASN A 119 -30.13 -3.94 -4.49
C ASN A 119 -30.30 -5.22 -3.67
N TYR A 120 -29.35 -5.50 -2.80
CA TYR A 120 -29.46 -6.62 -1.87
C TYR A 120 -30.37 -6.25 -0.70
N ARG A 121 -31.25 -7.18 -0.35
CA ARG A 121 -32.06 -7.16 0.87
C ARG A 121 -31.99 -8.55 1.48
N PHE A 122 -31.27 -8.67 2.56
CA PHE A 122 -31.16 -9.91 3.32
C PHE A 122 -31.64 -9.65 4.75
N LEU A 123 -32.84 -10.15 5.09
CA LEU A 123 -33.56 -9.83 6.32
C LEU A 123 -33.70 -8.28 6.49
N ILE A 124 -33.01 -7.73 7.51
CA ILE A 124 -32.97 -6.29 7.79
C ILE A 124 -31.79 -5.55 7.11
N TRP A 125 -30.86 -6.29 6.49
CA TRP A 125 -29.62 -5.75 5.93
C TRP A 125 -29.82 -5.26 4.49
N ARG A 126 -29.33 -4.06 4.23
CA ARG A 126 -29.28 -3.43 2.92
C ARG A 126 -27.82 -3.25 2.48
N ASN A 127 -27.59 -2.85 1.25
CA ASN A 127 -26.25 -2.61 0.71
C ASN A 127 -25.37 -1.74 1.63
N ARG A 128 -25.96 -0.74 2.28
CA ARG A 128 -25.26 0.15 3.21
C ARG A 128 -24.75 -0.62 4.43
N ASP A 129 -25.58 -1.49 4.98
CA ASP A 129 -25.26 -2.25 6.18
C ASP A 129 -24.21 -3.32 5.87
N ILE A 130 -24.33 -3.98 4.72
CA ILE A 130 -23.33 -4.93 4.21
C ILE A 130 -22.00 -4.23 4.00
N SER A 131 -21.98 -3.05 3.39
CA SER A 131 -20.77 -2.27 3.17
C SER A 131 -20.13 -1.82 4.49
N PHE A 132 -20.95 -1.40 5.44
CA PHE A 132 -20.48 -1.05 6.78
C PHE A 132 -19.91 -2.25 7.52
N TRP A 133 -20.54 -3.43 7.36
CA TRP A 133 -20.03 -4.67 7.96
C TRP A 133 -18.62 -5.00 7.44
N PHE A 134 -18.37 -4.87 6.14
CA PHE A 134 -17.00 -5.04 5.62
C PHE A 134 -16.01 -4.08 6.29
N LEU A 135 -16.35 -2.79 6.39
CA LEU A 135 -15.46 -1.81 7.03
C LEU A 135 -15.26 -2.07 8.52
N SER A 136 -16.27 -2.58 9.22
CA SER A 136 -16.18 -2.86 10.64
C SER A 136 -15.13 -3.93 10.97
N GLN A 137 -14.76 -4.78 9.99
CA GLN A 137 -13.70 -5.78 10.17
C GLN A 137 -12.32 -5.11 10.38
N LEU A 138 -12.10 -3.87 9.90
CA LEU A 138 -10.86 -3.14 10.12
C LEU A 138 -10.68 -2.68 11.59
N ILE A 139 -11.77 -2.64 12.35
CA ILE A 139 -11.76 -2.25 13.78
C ILE A 139 -11.35 -3.42 14.66
N LEU A 140 -11.46 -4.66 14.16
CA LEU A 140 -11.16 -5.85 14.94
C LEU A 140 -9.65 -5.91 15.26
N PRO A 141 -9.27 -5.92 16.56
CA PRO A 141 -7.85 -5.93 16.91
C PRO A 141 -7.21 -7.28 16.51
N PRO A 142 -6.08 -7.26 15.77
CA PRO A 142 -5.41 -8.47 15.32
C PRO A 142 -5.09 -9.46 16.45
N ALA A 143 -4.73 -8.94 17.62
CA ALA A 143 -4.42 -9.75 18.80
C ALA A 143 -5.61 -10.61 19.30
N ALA A 144 -6.85 -10.16 19.08
CA ALA A 144 -8.04 -10.89 19.51
C ALA A 144 -8.31 -12.12 18.61
N VAL A 145 -7.91 -12.06 17.34
CA VAL A 145 -8.22 -13.11 16.35
C VAL A 145 -7.05 -14.05 16.09
N VAL A 146 -5.82 -13.69 16.48
CA VAL A 146 -4.63 -14.44 16.10
C VAL A 146 -4.61 -15.86 16.69
N MET A 147 -5.03 -16.05 17.94
CA MET A 147 -5.01 -17.37 18.58
C MET A 147 -6.02 -18.35 17.97
N PRO A 148 -7.32 -17.99 17.79
CA PRO A 148 -8.25 -18.82 17.04
C PRO A 148 -7.78 -19.11 15.61
N LEU A 149 -7.20 -18.11 14.95
CA LEU A 149 -6.66 -18.25 13.59
C LEU A 149 -5.49 -19.23 13.55
N LEU A 150 -4.56 -19.18 14.51
CA LEU A 150 -3.44 -20.10 14.62
C LEU A 150 -3.92 -21.56 14.71
N ILE A 151 -4.92 -21.82 15.56
CA ILE A 151 -5.52 -23.17 15.70
C ILE A 151 -6.14 -23.60 14.37
N PHE A 152 -6.94 -22.76 13.75
CA PHE A 152 -7.58 -23.03 12.46
C PHE A 152 -6.56 -23.31 11.34
N TYR A 153 -5.49 -22.51 11.26
CA TYR A 153 -4.42 -22.70 10.28
C TYR A 153 -3.62 -23.99 10.51
N ARG A 154 -3.43 -24.36 11.78
CA ARG A 154 -2.80 -25.63 12.14
C ARG A 154 -3.62 -26.83 11.64
N GLU A 155 -4.92 -26.84 11.88
CA GLU A 155 -5.81 -27.92 11.44
C GLU A 155 -5.87 -28.04 9.91
N LEU A 156 -5.85 -26.91 9.20
CA LEU A 156 -5.83 -26.85 7.75
C LEU A 156 -4.44 -27.07 7.13
N ARG A 157 -3.39 -27.25 7.94
CA ARG A 157 -1.98 -27.35 7.49
C ARG A 157 -1.52 -26.14 6.65
N LEU A 158 -2.00 -24.96 6.97
CA LEU A 158 -1.67 -23.71 6.29
C LEU A 158 -0.56 -22.92 6.99
N LEU A 159 -0.10 -23.37 8.19
CA LEU A 159 1.02 -22.74 8.89
C LEU A 159 2.31 -22.85 8.04
N ASP A 160 3.09 -21.77 8.08
CA ASP A 160 4.38 -21.63 7.38
C ASP A 160 4.27 -21.89 5.87
N THR A 161 3.14 -21.48 5.26
CA THR A 161 2.91 -21.59 3.81
C THR A 161 2.59 -20.24 3.17
N HIS A 162 3.03 -20.04 1.93
CA HIS A 162 2.63 -18.86 1.14
C HIS A 162 1.11 -18.78 0.97
N LEU A 163 0.45 -19.91 0.72
CA LEU A 163 -1.00 -19.96 0.54
C LEU A 163 -1.73 -19.46 1.78
N GLY A 164 -1.29 -19.88 2.97
CA GLY A 164 -1.86 -19.41 4.23
C GLY A 164 -1.79 -17.89 4.35
N LEU A 165 -0.61 -17.30 4.15
CA LEU A 165 -0.45 -15.84 4.20
C LEU A 165 -1.24 -15.13 3.09
N ILE A 166 -1.26 -15.67 1.86
CA ILE A 166 -2.03 -15.08 0.74
C ILE A 166 -3.52 -15.03 1.09
N LEU A 167 -4.09 -16.11 1.59
CA LEU A 167 -5.51 -16.14 1.96
C LEU A 167 -5.83 -15.16 3.08
N LEU A 168 -5.01 -15.12 4.14
CA LEU A 168 -5.21 -14.21 5.25
C LEU A 168 -5.13 -12.74 4.81
N TYR A 169 -4.07 -12.39 4.09
CA TYR A 169 -3.87 -11.00 3.66
C TYR A 169 -4.90 -10.57 2.63
N THR A 170 -5.43 -11.50 1.83
CA THR A 170 -6.60 -11.24 0.99
C THR A 170 -7.79 -10.81 1.84
N VAL A 171 -8.12 -11.60 2.88
CA VAL A 171 -9.26 -11.29 3.77
C VAL A 171 -9.07 -9.95 4.49
N ILE A 172 -7.87 -9.66 4.98
CA ILE A 172 -7.55 -8.39 5.68
C ILE A 172 -7.68 -7.19 4.74
N ASN A 173 -7.28 -7.34 3.47
CA ASN A 173 -7.31 -6.25 2.49
C ASN A 173 -8.69 -6.07 1.82
N LEU A 174 -9.53 -7.11 1.80
CA LEU A 174 -10.85 -7.05 1.16
C LEU A 174 -11.70 -5.84 1.56
N PRO A 175 -11.85 -5.47 2.85
CA PRO A 175 -12.71 -4.35 3.25
C PRO A 175 -12.33 -3.04 2.56
N ILE A 176 -11.04 -2.70 2.53
CA ILE A 176 -10.56 -1.46 1.93
C ILE A 176 -10.66 -1.49 0.40
N VAL A 177 -10.38 -2.64 -0.21
CA VAL A 177 -10.50 -2.81 -1.67
C VAL A 177 -11.97 -2.70 -2.10
N ILE A 178 -12.90 -3.35 -1.39
CA ILE A 178 -14.34 -3.26 -1.66
C ILE A 178 -14.80 -1.80 -1.59
N TRP A 179 -14.32 -1.05 -0.59
CA TRP A 179 -14.67 0.35 -0.42
C TRP A 179 -14.20 1.21 -1.58
N ILE A 180 -12.93 1.09 -1.96
CA ILE A 180 -12.34 1.83 -3.09
C ILE A 180 -13.07 1.47 -4.39
N MET A 181 -13.28 0.18 -4.64
CA MET A 181 -13.91 -0.28 -5.88
C MET A 181 -15.38 0.11 -5.96
N ARG A 182 -16.10 0.09 -4.83
CA ARG A 182 -17.48 0.58 -4.79
C ARG A 182 -17.57 2.06 -5.15
N ASP A 183 -16.69 2.89 -4.62
CA ASP A 183 -16.65 4.33 -4.95
C ASP A 183 -16.30 4.55 -6.43
N GLN A 184 -15.32 3.79 -6.93
CA GLN A 184 -14.93 3.82 -8.35
C GLN A 184 -16.10 3.42 -9.27
N PHE A 185 -16.82 2.34 -8.97
CA PHE A 185 -17.96 1.91 -9.79
C PHE A 185 -19.15 2.87 -9.69
N ASN A 186 -19.36 3.54 -8.57
CA ASN A 186 -20.36 4.60 -8.44
C ASN A 186 -20.09 5.80 -9.36
N SER A 187 -18.83 6.07 -9.69
CA SER A 187 -18.45 7.15 -10.60
C SER A 187 -18.67 6.83 -12.09
N ILE A 188 -18.88 5.55 -12.42
CA ILE A 188 -19.10 5.09 -13.80
C ILE A 188 -20.59 5.17 -14.14
N PRO A 189 -20.99 5.93 -15.20
CA PRO A 189 -22.38 6.01 -15.63
C PRO A 189 -22.94 4.63 -15.99
N ILE A 190 -24.14 4.32 -15.47
CA ILE A 190 -24.80 3.02 -15.68
C ILE A 190 -25.22 2.83 -17.15
N GLU A 191 -25.39 3.92 -17.88
CA GLU A 191 -25.80 3.94 -19.28
C GLU A 191 -24.80 3.21 -20.19
N LEU A 192 -23.51 3.19 -19.82
CA LEU A 192 -22.50 2.43 -20.55
C LEU A 192 -22.75 0.93 -20.51
N GLU A 193 -23.18 0.43 -19.35
CA GLU A 193 -23.52 -0.98 -19.17
C GLU A 193 -24.83 -1.33 -19.86
N GLN A 194 -25.84 -0.42 -19.75
CA GLN A 194 -27.13 -0.60 -20.40
C GLN A 194 -27.01 -0.64 -21.94
N ALA A 195 -26.17 0.22 -22.53
CA ALA A 195 -25.88 0.18 -23.96
C ALA A 195 -25.26 -1.17 -24.38
N ALA A 196 -24.29 -1.67 -23.63
CA ALA A 196 -23.69 -2.99 -23.89
C ALA A 196 -24.71 -4.14 -23.81
N LEU A 197 -25.66 -4.08 -22.88
CA LEU A 197 -26.73 -5.07 -22.77
C LEU A 197 -27.69 -5.02 -23.95
N VAL A 198 -28.02 -3.81 -24.44
CA VAL A 198 -28.83 -3.65 -25.68
C VAL A 198 -28.11 -4.20 -26.90
N ASP A 199 -26.77 -4.06 -26.95
CA ASP A 199 -25.92 -4.65 -28.00
C ASP A 199 -25.75 -6.19 -27.86
N GLY A 200 -26.45 -6.82 -26.92
CA GLY A 200 -26.46 -8.26 -26.73
C GLY A 200 -25.37 -8.82 -25.83
N ALA A 201 -24.64 -7.99 -25.11
CA ALA A 201 -23.68 -8.45 -24.10
C ALA A 201 -24.43 -9.07 -22.90
N THR A 202 -23.84 -10.11 -22.31
CA THR A 202 -24.31 -10.59 -20.99
C THR A 202 -23.87 -9.61 -19.88
N LEU A 203 -24.51 -9.67 -18.73
CA LEU A 203 -24.14 -8.84 -17.57
C LEU A 203 -22.67 -9.00 -17.19
N PHE A 204 -22.17 -10.23 -17.15
CA PHE A 204 -20.76 -10.52 -16.87
C PHE A 204 -19.85 -10.04 -18.01
N GLY A 205 -20.33 -10.12 -19.26
CA GLY A 205 -19.65 -9.56 -20.42
C GLY A 205 -19.53 -8.04 -20.38
N ALA A 206 -20.59 -7.34 -20.00
CA ALA A 206 -20.59 -5.88 -19.80
C ALA A 206 -19.62 -5.50 -18.64
N PHE A 207 -19.67 -6.23 -17.53
CA PHE A 207 -18.72 -6.03 -16.43
C PHE A 207 -17.27 -6.14 -16.89
N LEU A 208 -16.88 -7.25 -17.53
CA LEU A 208 -15.48 -7.49 -17.90
C LEU A 208 -14.98 -6.61 -19.06
N LYS A 209 -15.85 -6.32 -20.06
CA LYS A 209 -15.44 -5.65 -21.29
C LYS A 209 -15.62 -4.13 -21.25
N ILE A 210 -16.51 -3.63 -20.41
CA ILE A 210 -16.83 -2.19 -20.32
C ILE A 210 -16.41 -1.64 -18.95
N VAL A 211 -16.95 -2.21 -17.86
CA VAL A 211 -16.77 -1.63 -16.51
C VAL A 211 -15.35 -1.78 -16.01
N VAL A 212 -14.77 -2.97 -16.11
CA VAL A 212 -13.40 -3.26 -15.64
C VAL A 212 -12.35 -2.39 -16.34
N PRO A 213 -12.34 -2.24 -17.67
CA PRO A 213 -11.41 -1.34 -18.35
C PRO A 213 -11.56 0.13 -17.94
N VAL A 214 -12.78 0.61 -17.78
CA VAL A 214 -13.05 2.00 -17.33
C VAL A 214 -12.63 2.19 -15.87
N ALA A 215 -12.86 1.19 -15.01
CA ALA A 215 -12.43 1.20 -13.61
C ALA A 215 -10.92 0.97 -13.42
N GLY A 216 -10.17 0.68 -14.48
CA GLY A 216 -8.76 0.31 -14.44
C GLY A 216 -7.88 1.19 -13.53
N PRO A 217 -7.94 2.53 -13.63
CA PRO A 217 -7.15 3.40 -12.74
C PRO A 217 -7.45 3.20 -11.25
N GLY A 218 -8.73 3.03 -10.88
CA GLY A 218 -9.14 2.75 -9.50
C GLY A 218 -8.70 1.36 -9.03
N MET A 219 -8.77 0.35 -9.91
CA MET A 219 -8.27 -1.00 -9.62
C MET A 219 -6.76 -1.01 -9.36
N VAL A 220 -5.99 -0.26 -10.14
CA VAL A 220 -4.54 -0.13 -9.94
C VAL A 220 -4.25 0.57 -8.61
N ALA A 221 -4.98 1.62 -8.27
CA ALA A 221 -4.83 2.30 -6.97
C ALA A 221 -5.14 1.36 -5.80
N ALA A 222 -6.23 0.60 -5.88
CA ALA A 222 -6.59 -0.40 -4.87
C ALA A 222 -5.53 -1.52 -4.76
N PHE A 223 -4.98 -1.97 -5.89
CA PHE A 223 -3.91 -2.98 -5.94
C PHE A 223 -2.64 -2.48 -5.25
N ILE A 224 -2.19 -1.26 -5.56
CA ILE A 224 -0.99 -0.68 -4.96
C ILE A 224 -1.15 -0.56 -3.44
N LEU A 225 -2.28 -0.02 -3.00
CA LEU A 225 -2.55 0.10 -1.57
C LEU A 225 -2.55 -1.28 -0.88
N SER A 226 -3.18 -2.27 -1.51
CA SER A 226 -3.21 -3.64 -1.00
C SER A 226 -1.80 -4.26 -0.94
N VAL A 227 -0.94 -4.04 -1.96
CA VAL A 227 0.46 -4.48 -1.96
C VAL A 227 1.24 -3.85 -0.80
N ILE A 228 1.09 -2.53 -0.60
CA ILE A 228 1.76 -1.83 0.50
C ILE A 228 1.33 -2.39 1.86
N LEU A 229 0.05 -2.64 2.07
CA LEU A 229 -0.48 -3.20 3.32
C LEU A 229 0.02 -4.64 3.54
N ALA A 230 -0.04 -5.49 2.52
CA ALA A 230 0.40 -6.87 2.60
C ALA A 230 1.93 -6.99 2.76
N TRP A 231 2.71 -6.12 2.11
CA TRP A 231 4.17 -6.09 2.23
C TRP A 231 4.65 -5.72 3.62
N ASN A 232 3.97 -4.78 4.28
CA ASN A 232 4.34 -4.28 5.60
C ASN A 232 3.70 -5.08 6.74
N GLU A 233 2.92 -6.13 6.42
CA GLU A 233 2.29 -6.94 7.46
C GLU A 233 3.34 -7.78 8.18
N TYR A 234 3.43 -7.58 9.49
CA TYR A 234 4.41 -8.21 10.37
C TYR A 234 3.76 -9.13 11.40
N PHE A 235 2.61 -8.70 11.96
CA PHE A 235 2.04 -9.31 13.17
C PHE A 235 1.58 -10.76 12.91
N PHE A 236 0.74 -10.96 11.90
CA PHE A 236 0.27 -12.30 11.55
C PHE A 236 1.38 -13.17 10.96
N ALA A 237 2.27 -12.57 10.15
CA ALA A 237 3.42 -13.29 9.62
C ALA A 237 4.27 -13.89 10.75
N THR A 238 4.55 -13.11 11.81
CA THR A 238 5.37 -13.57 12.95
C THR A 238 4.73 -14.76 13.68
N VAL A 239 3.41 -14.82 13.76
CA VAL A 239 2.71 -15.90 14.45
C VAL A 239 2.52 -17.14 13.57
N LEU A 240 2.30 -16.93 12.26
CA LEU A 240 1.88 -18.01 11.34
C LEU A 240 3.03 -18.61 10.53
N THR A 241 4.24 -18.03 10.59
CA THR A 241 5.40 -18.55 9.84
C THR A 241 6.60 -18.82 10.75
N SER A 242 7.47 -19.71 10.30
CA SER A 242 8.68 -20.10 11.05
C SER A 242 9.93 -20.22 10.19
N ILE A 243 9.86 -20.83 9.00
CA ILE A 243 11.03 -21.16 8.17
C ILE A 243 10.78 -20.84 6.68
N ASN A 244 9.67 -21.37 6.12
CA ASN A 244 9.47 -21.43 4.67
C ASN A 244 8.84 -20.14 4.11
N ALA A 245 7.88 -19.55 4.82
CA ALA A 245 7.10 -18.40 4.37
C ALA A 245 7.45 -17.09 5.11
N VAL A 246 8.60 -17.05 5.77
CA VAL A 246 9.08 -15.86 6.50
C VAL A 246 9.21 -14.68 5.54
N THR A 247 8.72 -13.51 5.96
CA THR A 247 8.66 -12.27 5.16
C THR A 247 9.72 -11.24 5.57
N MET A 248 9.94 -10.21 4.76
CA MET A 248 10.95 -9.17 5.02
C MET A 248 10.75 -8.42 6.35
N PRO A 249 9.53 -8.05 6.79
CA PRO A 249 9.35 -7.42 8.09
C PRO A 249 9.85 -8.27 9.26
N ILE A 250 9.70 -9.59 9.18
CA ILE A 250 10.22 -10.50 10.21
C ILE A 250 11.76 -10.49 10.20
N LEU A 251 12.38 -10.52 9.01
CA LEU A 251 13.84 -10.46 8.90
C LEU A 251 14.42 -9.17 9.52
N ILE A 252 13.74 -8.03 9.35
CA ILE A 252 14.12 -6.78 10.02
C ILE A 252 14.07 -6.96 11.55
N ALA A 253 13.00 -7.56 12.07
CA ALA A 253 12.84 -7.76 13.50
C ALA A 253 13.87 -8.74 14.11
N THR A 254 14.38 -9.70 13.34
CA THR A 254 15.43 -10.63 13.81
C THR A 254 16.78 -9.96 14.07
N GLN A 255 17.00 -8.70 13.62
CA GLN A 255 18.18 -7.94 13.95
C GLN A 255 18.20 -7.43 15.40
N VAL A 256 17.10 -7.60 16.13
CA VAL A 256 17.01 -7.42 17.58
C VAL A 256 17.30 -8.75 18.26
N SER A 257 18.35 -8.81 19.06
CA SER A 257 18.77 -10.03 19.77
C SER A 257 18.96 -9.75 21.28
N SER A 258 19.19 -10.81 22.04
CA SER A 258 19.55 -10.69 23.45
C SER A 258 20.88 -9.95 23.70
N GLN A 259 21.74 -9.85 22.68
CA GLN A 259 23.01 -9.10 22.71
C GLN A 259 22.83 -7.61 22.35
N GLY A 260 21.62 -7.18 22.05
CA GLY A 260 21.29 -5.82 21.62
C GLY A 260 20.77 -5.73 20.21
N ILE A 261 20.66 -4.50 19.71
CA ILE A 261 20.15 -4.19 18.37
C ILE A 261 21.31 -3.93 17.44
N LYS A 262 21.40 -4.67 16.35
CA LYS A 262 22.34 -4.40 15.26
C LYS A 262 21.76 -3.34 14.32
N TRP A 263 21.80 -2.09 14.72
CA TRP A 263 21.18 -0.98 13.97
C TRP A 263 21.64 -0.88 12.51
N TRP A 264 22.93 -1.11 12.24
CA TRP A 264 23.51 -1.09 10.90
C TRP A 264 22.94 -2.19 10.01
N ALA A 265 22.85 -3.43 10.52
CA ALA A 265 22.26 -4.55 9.79
C ALA A 265 20.75 -4.40 9.62
N MET A 266 20.04 -3.95 10.67
CA MET A 266 18.62 -3.64 10.61
C MET A 266 18.34 -2.58 9.53
N ALA A 267 19.12 -1.51 9.48
CA ALA A 267 18.99 -0.45 8.48
C ALA A 267 19.32 -0.95 7.06
N ALA A 268 20.30 -1.87 6.92
CA ALA A 268 20.59 -2.48 5.62
C ALA A 268 19.43 -3.36 5.12
N VAL A 269 18.86 -4.22 5.99
CA VAL A 269 17.67 -5.02 5.64
C VAL A 269 16.47 -4.12 5.34
N ALA A 270 16.24 -3.07 6.14
CA ALA A 270 15.14 -2.12 5.91
C ALA A 270 15.32 -1.39 4.58
N THR A 271 16.52 -0.94 4.25
CA THR A 271 16.84 -0.31 2.96
C THR A 271 16.58 -1.27 1.79
N ALA A 272 17.01 -2.52 1.91
CA ALA A 272 16.72 -3.56 0.92
C ALA A 272 15.21 -3.84 0.80
N SER A 273 14.46 -3.78 1.91
CA SER A 273 13.01 -3.99 1.94
C SER A 273 12.23 -2.84 1.30
N ILE A 274 12.71 -1.60 1.39
CA ILE A 274 12.07 -0.42 0.80
C ILE A 274 12.23 -0.42 -0.73
N ALA A 275 13.34 -0.92 -1.26
CA ALA A 275 13.66 -0.85 -2.69
C ALA A 275 12.55 -1.41 -3.62
N PRO A 276 11.96 -2.60 -3.40
CA PRO A 276 10.87 -3.09 -4.24
C PRO A 276 9.63 -2.20 -4.21
N LEU A 277 9.28 -1.65 -3.04
CA LEU A 277 8.12 -0.74 -2.91
C LEU A 277 8.33 0.57 -3.67
N VAL A 278 9.53 1.14 -3.60
CA VAL A 278 9.88 2.35 -4.35
C VAL A 278 9.80 2.07 -5.85
N ILE A 279 10.33 0.94 -6.31
CA ILE A 279 10.26 0.52 -7.72
C ILE A 279 8.80 0.42 -8.15
N ILE A 280 7.96 -0.30 -7.40
CA ILE A 280 6.53 -0.44 -7.70
C ILE A 280 5.84 0.93 -7.71
N GLY A 281 6.13 1.79 -6.72
CA GLY A 281 5.58 3.14 -6.62
C GLY A 281 5.89 4.01 -7.83
N VAL A 282 7.15 4.04 -8.27
CA VAL A 282 7.59 4.83 -9.44
C VAL A 282 6.93 4.33 -10.74
N PHE A 283 6.86 3.02 -10.95
CA PHE A 283 6.21 2.48 -12.15
C PHE A 283 4.71 2.74 -12.22
N LEU A 284 4.07 2.80 -11.05
CA LEU A 284 2.62 2.94 -10.94
C LEU A 284 2.15 4.36 -10.62
N GLU A 285 3.08 5.32 -10.40
CA GLU A 285 2.79 6.72 -10.07
C GLU A 285 1.74 7.34 -11.00
N ARG A 286 1.89 7.16 -12.32
CA ARG A 286 0.95 7.68 -13.32
C ARG A 286 -0.49 7.19 -13.15
N TYR A 287 -0.68 6.00 -12.60
CA TYR A 287 -2.01 5.42 -12.34
C TYR A 287 -2.59 5.90 -11.01
N ILE A 288 -1.72 6.09 -9.99
CA ILE A 288 -2.11 6.64 -8.68
C ILE A 288 -2.68 8.04 -8.86
N VAL A 289 -1.97 8.91 -9.59
CA VAL A 289 -2.41 10.30 -9.84
C VAL A 289 -3.76 10.31 -10.56
N ARG A 290 -3.95 9.49 -11.59
CA ARG A 290 -5.22 9.41 -12.33
C ARG A 290 -6.37 8.84 -11.48
N GLY A 291 -6.11 7.82 -10.66
CA GLY A 291 -7.14 7.20 -9.81
C GLY A 291 -7.62 8.12 -8.69
N LEU A 292 -6.70 8.86 -8.04
CA LEU A 292 -7.04 9.77 -6.96
C LEU A 292 -7.69 11.08 -7.46
N THR A 293 -7.35 11.55 -8.66
CA THR A 293 -7.91 12.79 -9.22
C THR A 293 -9.27 12.59 -9.88
N ALA A 294 -9.60 11.38 -10.33
CA ALA A 294 -10.92 11.08 -10.91
C ALA A 294 -12.08 11.33 -9.92
N GLY A 295 -11.85 11.19 -8.62
CA GLY A 295 -12.84 11.51 -7.57
C GLY A 295 -12.83 12.97 -7.09
N ALA A 296 -11.79 13.76 -7.41
CA ALA A 296 -11.62 15.12 -6.90
C ALA A 296 -12.16 16.22 -7.84
N VAL A 297 -12.48 15.89 -9.08
CA VAL A 297 -13.10 16.84 -10.04
C VAL A 297 -14.59 16.52 -10.12
N LYS A 298 -15.36 17.17 -9.25
CA LYS A 298 -16.80 17.31 -9.36
C LYS A 298 -17.13 18.71 -9.82
#